data_522ac791eab215546fa7c0cf2cf4d74a
#
_entry.id   522ac791eab215546fa7c0cf2cf4d74a
#
_cell.length_a   1.000
_cell.length_b   1.000
_cell.length_c   1.000
_cell.angle_alpha   90.00
_cell.angle_beta   90.00
_cell.angle_gamma   90.00
#
_symmetry.space_group_name_H-M   'P 1'
#
loop_
_entity.id
_entity.type
_entity.pdbx_description
1 polymer ?
#
loop_
_entity_poly.entity_id
_entity_poly.type
_entity_poly.pdbx_seq_one_letter_code
_entity_poly.pdbx_strand_id
1 'polypeptide(L)'
;MEKSKRNIGPVLIILAGCFWGSMGIFVRRLSAFGFSPIQIVSLRITVAALVFALLLLIKDRSGFRIAWRDLPLFLGLGFGSILFFTVCYFSAITIMPLSTAAILLYTSPIWIMLMSVLFFREKLNRIKLIALAEK
;
A
#
# COMPACT_ATOMS: atom_id res chain seq x y z
N MET A 1 17.53 13.88 26.05
CA MET A 1 17.35 12.60 25.34
C MET A 1 16.39 12.66 24.13
N GLU A 2 15.91 13.82 23.71
CA GLU A 2 14.90 14.01 22.65
C GLU A 2 15.50 14.21 21.24
N LYS A 3 16.74 14.63 21.10
CA LYS A 3 17.41 14.87 19.82
C LYS A 3 17.71 13.59 18.99
N SER A 4 17.84 12.42 19.64
CA SER A 4 18.19 11.16 18.94
C SER A 4 17.00 10.54 18.20
N LYS A 5 15.76 10.77 18.67
CA LYS A 5 14.55 10.23 18.01
C LYS A 5 14.19 10.97 16.71
N ARG A 6 14.63 12.21 16.54
CA ARG A 6 14.29 13.05 15.39
C ARG A 6 15.00 12.66 14.09
N ASN A 7 16.14 12.00 14.19
CA ASN A 7 16.95 11.60 13.03
C ASN A 7 16.57 10.22 12.45
N ILE A 8 15.75 9.42 13.15
CA ILE A 8 15.35 8.08 12.69
C ILE A 8 14.20 8.18 11.68
N GLY A 9 13.31 9.16 11.82
CA GLY A 9 12.15 9.32 10.93
C GLY A 9 12.51 9.42 9.44
N PRO A 10 13.37 10.36 9.02
CA PRO A 10 13.78 10.46 7.62
C PRO A 10 14.45 9.19 7.09
N VAL A 11 15.28 8.54 7.89
CA VAL A 11 15.95 7.29 7.53
C VAL A 11 14.93 6.18 7.29
N LEU A 12 13.92 6.05 8.15
CA LEU A 12 12.86 5.07 7.99
C LEU A 12 12.02 5.34 6.74
N ILE A 13 11.75 6.61 6.40
CA ILE A 13 11.03 6.99 5.18
C ILE A 13 11.82 6.59 3.94
N ILE A 14 13.13 6.89 3.92
CA ILE A 14 14.00 6.53 2.79
C ILE A 14 14.05 5.00 2.64
N LEU A 15 14.25 4.25 3.72
CA LEU A 15 14.24 2.79 3.70
C LEU A 15 12.92 2.24 3.18
N ALA A 16 11.78 2.75 3.68
CA ALA A 16 10.46 2.35 3.21
C ALA A 16 10.30 2.62 1.70
N GLY A 17 10.75 3.78 1.21
CA GLY A 17 10.74 4.12 -0.21
C GLY A 17 11.61 3.19 -1.04
N CYS A 18 12.81 2.83 -0.58
CA CYS A 18 13.68 1.86 -1.25
C CYS A 18 13.04 0.47 -1.32
N PHE A 19 12.45 -0.01 -0.22
CA PHE A 19 11.74 -1.28 -0.20
C PHE A 19 10.53 -1.27 -1.13
N TRP A 20 9.76 -0.18 -1.12
CA TRP A 20 8.61 -0.04 -2.00
C TRP A 20 9.02 0.00 -3.47
N GLY A 21 10.05 0.75 -3.82
CA GLY A 21 10.57 0.85 -5.18
C GLY A 21 11.18 -0.45 -5.72
N SER A 22 11.84 -1.23 -4.86
CA SER A 22 12.41 -2.53 -5.25
C SER A 22 11.36 -3.61 -5.50
N MET A 23 10.14 -3.44 -5.00
CA MET A 23 9.07 -4.42 -5.08
C MET A 23 8.75 -4.84 -6.53
N GLY A 24 8.72 -3.88 -7.48
CA GLY A 24 8.47 -4.17 -8.89
C GLY A 24 9.50 -5.10 -9.51
N ILE A 25 10.76 -4.99 -9.11
CA ILE A 25 11.87 -5.86 -9.58
C ILE A 25 11.62 -7.29 -9.06
N PHE A 26 11.26 -7.45 -7.78
CA PHE A 26 10.99 -8.77 -7.20
C PHE A 26 9.77 -9.44 -7.85
N VAL A 27 8.69 -8.68 -8.09
CA VAL A 27 7.49 -9.20 -8.77
C VAL A 27 7.85 -9.72 -10.16
N ARG A 28 8.62 -8.96 -10.95
CA ARG A 28 9.07 -9.39 -12.28
C ARG A 28 9.94 -10.64 -12.24
N ARG A 29 10.86 -10.72 -11.29
CA ARG A 29 11.70 -11.92 -11.12
C ARG A 29 10.86 -13.15 -10.80
N LEU A 30 9.92 -13.04 -9.84
CA LEU A 30 9.02 -14.13 -9.49
C LEU A 30 8.11 -14.53 -10.66
N SER A 31 7.58 -13.55 -11.42
CA SER A 31 6.82 -13.85 -12.63
C SER A 31 7.66 -14.57 -13.69
N ALA A 32 8.93 -14.25 -13.83
CA ALA A 32 9.84 -14.95 -14.75
C ALA A 32 10.08 -16.42 -14.34
N PHE A 33 9.92 -16.75 -13.06
CA PHE A 33 9.93 -18.14 -12.54
C PHE A 33 8.56 -18.85 -12.68
N GLY A 34 7.58 -18.23 -13.32
CA GLY A 34 6.26 -18.82 -13.57
C GLY A 34 5.22 -18.58 -12.48
N PHE A 35 5.52 -17.76 -11.47
CA PHE A 35 4.53 -17.40 -10.46
C PHE A 35 3.50 -16.43 -11.03
N SER A 36 2.21 -16.74 -10.83
CA SER A 36 1.13 -15.82 -11.19
C SER A 36 1.06 -14.63 -10.22
N PRO A 37 0.53 -13.47 -10.64
CA PRO A 37 0.35 -12.32 -9.76
C PRO A 37 -0.39 -12.64 -8.46
N ILE A 38 -1.41 -13.49 -8.53
CA ILE A 38 -2.20 -13.92 -7.38
C ILE A 38 -1.34 -14.73 -6.39
N GLN A 39 -0.50 -15.62 -6.88
CA GLN A 39 0.41 -16.41 -6.03
C GLN A 39 1.42 -15.51 -5.31
N ILE A 40 1.98 -14.53 -6.01
CA ILE A 40 2.92 -13.57 -5.43
C ILE A 40 2.25 -12.74 -4.33
N VAL A 41 1.02 -12.26 -4.58
CA VAL A 41 0.23 -11.52 -3.60
C VAL A 41 -0.11 -12.39 -2.38
N SER A 42 -0.57 -13.62 -2.61
CA SER A 42 -0.92 -14.55 -1.53
C SER A 42 0.28 -14.88 -0.64
N LEU A 43 1.43 -15.16 -1.24
CA LEU A 43 2.67 -15.41 -0.50
C LEU A 43 3.06 -14.20 0.35
N ARG A 44 3.02 -13.00 -0.22
CA ARG A 44 3.35 -11.75 0.48
C ARG A 44 2.43 -11.49 1.66
N ILE A 45 1.10 -11.64 1.47
CA ILE A 45 0.12 -11.41 2.53
C ILE A 45 0.29 -12.44 3.64
N THR A 46 0.52 -13.71 3.30
CA THR A 46 0.75 -14.76 4.28
C THR A 46 1.99 -14.49 5.13
N VAL A 47 3.11 -14.16 4.50
CA VAL A 47 4.34 -13.83 5.22
C VAL A 47 4.15 -12.59 6.10
N ALA A 48 3.50 -11.55 5.59
CA ALA A 48 3.21 -10.35 6.38
C ALA A 48 2.31 -10.66 7.58
N ALA A 49 1.26 -11.45 7.39
CA ALA A 49 0.35 -11.86 8.46
C ALA A 49 1.07 -12.67 9.55
N LEU A 50 1.94 -13.61 9.17
CA LEU A 50 2.75 -14.37 10.12
C LEU A 50 3.70 -13.48 10.91
N VAL A 51 4.41 -12.56 10.26
CA VAL A 51 5.32 -11.62 10.94
C VAL A 51 4.55 -10.74 11.92
N PHE A 52 3.43 -10.16 11.49
CA PHE A 52 2.60 -9.34 12.39
C PHE A 52 1.99 -10.14 13.53
N ALA A 53 1.53 -11.36 13.28
CA ALA A 53 1.01 -12.24 14.32
C ALA A 53 2.09 -12.55 15.36
N LEU A 54 3.32 -12.87 14.94
CA LEU A 54 4.44 -13.09 15.84
C LEU A 54 4.80 -11.84 16.65
N LEU A 55 4.84 -10.68 16.00
CA LEU A 55 5.12 -9.41 16.70
C LEU A 55 4.05 -9.10 17.76
N LEU A 56 2.78 -9.32 17.47
CA LEU A 56 1.68 -9.13 18.42
C LEU A 56 1.76 -10.13 19.58
N LEU A 57 2.10 -11.39 19.30
CA LEU A 57 2.27 -12.42 20.34
C LEU A 57 3.38 -12.07 21.34
N ILE A 58 4.46 -11.45 20.85
CA ILE A 58 5.63 -11.11 21.65
C ILE A 58 5.42 -9.79 22.40
N LYS A 59 4.84 -8.78 21.73
CA LYS A 59 4.81 -7.41 22.24
C LYS A 59 3.53 -7.07 22.99
N ASP A 60 2.38 -7.46 22.47
CA ASP A 60 1.08 -7.14 23.07
C ASP A 60 -0.03 -8.05 22.53
N ARG A 61 -0.44 -9.02 23.33
CA ARG A 61 -1.54 -9.94 23.01
C ARG A 61 -2.90 -9.26 22.94
N SER A 62 -3.03 -8.05 23.49
CA SER A 62 -4.30 -7.31 23.46
C SER A 62 -4.69 -6.88 22.04
N GLY A 63 -3.72 -6.71 21.15
CA GLY A 63 -3.92 -6.38 19.75
C GLY A 63 -4.73 -7.41 18.94
N PHE A 64 -4.90 -8.65 19.46
CA PHE A 64 -5.79 -9.65 18.85
C PHE A 64 -7.27 -9.46 19.22
N ARG A 65 -7.59 -8.57 20.14
CA ARG A 65 -8.98 -8.28 20.54
C ARG A 65 -9.62 -7.35 19.51
N ILE A 66 -10.14 -7.94 18.44
CA ILE A 66 -10.92 -7.22 17.43
C ILE A 66 -12.39 -7.32 17.83
N ALA A 67 -13.08 -6.18 17.88
CA ALA A 67 -14.52 -6.19 18.09
C ALA A 67 -15.20 -6.80 16.83
N TRP A 68 -16.12 -7.71 17.02
CA TRP A 68 -16.89 -8.33 15.92
C TRP A 68 -17.58 -7.30 15.01
N ARG A 69 -17.86 -6.12 15.55
CA ARG A 69 -18.47 -5.00 14.84
C ARG A 69 -17.52 -4.41 13.78
N ASP A 70 -16.21 -4.48 13.98
CA ASP A 70 -15.20 -3.91 13.08
C ASP A 70 -14.76 -4.90 12.00
N LEU A 71 -15.13 -6.18 12.15
CA LEU A 71 -14.76 -7.23 11.22
C LEU A 71 -15.17 -6.97 9.77
N PRO A 72 -16.41 -6.52 9.45
CA PRO A 72 -16.79 -6.22 8.07
C PRO A 72 -15.97 -5.05 7.48
N LEU A 73 -15.57 -4.08 8.31
CA LEU A 73 -14.71 -2.98 7.87
C LEU A 73 -13.30 -3.50 7.50
N PHE A 74 -12.71 -4.37 8.32
CA PHE A 74 -11.41 -4.98 8.03
C PHE A 74 -11.45 -5.88 6.81
N LEU A 75 -12.51 -6.66 6.63
CA LEU A 75 -12.70 -7.48 5.44
C LEU A 75 -12.88 -6.62 4.19
N GLY A 76 -13.69 -5.57 4.25
CA GLY A 76 -13.89 -4.63 3.15
C GLY A 76 -12.59 -3.92 2.74
N LEU A 77 -11.81 -3.43 3.69
CA LEU A 77 -10.51 -2.80 3.43
C LEU A 77 -9.47 -3.80 2.93
N GLY A 78 -9.39 -4.99 3.54
CA GLY A 78 -8.40 -6.01 3.18
C GLY A 78 -8.66 -6.61 1.80
N PHE A 79 -9.86 -7.10 1.54
CA PHE A 79 -10.22 -7.74 0.27
C PHE A 79 -10.59 -6.71 -0.80
N GLY A 80 -11.44 -5.75 -0.48
CA GLY A 80 -11.96 -4.80 -1.45
C GLY A 80 -10.94 -3.77 -1.90
N SER A 81 -10.05 -3.32 -1.02
CA SER A 81 -9.07 -2.28 -1.36
C SER A 81 -7.67 -2.87 -1.58
N ILE A 82 -7.07 -3.46 -0.55
CA ILE A 82 -5.64 -3.85 -0.59
C ILE A 82 -5.41 -5.02 -1.54
N LEU A 83 -6.19 -6.09 -1.43
CA LEU A 83 -6.02 -7.29 -2.26
C LEU A 83 -6.31 -6.98 -3.72
N PHE A 84 -7.46 -6.37 -4.02
CA PHE A 84 -7.86 -6.01 -5.37
C PHE A 84 -6.84 -5.07 -6.03
N PHE A 85 -6.45 -4.00 -5.33
CA PHE A 85 -5.43 -3.07 -5.81
C PHE A 85 -4.10 -3.79 -6.11
N THR A 86 -3.64 -4.64 -5.19
CA THR A 86 -2.33 -5.30 -5.33
C THR A 86 -2.33 -6.31 -6.47
N VAL A 87 -3.42 -7.06 -6.66
CA VAL A 87 -3.56 -7.99 -7.78
C VAL A 87 -3.57 -7.24 -9.11
N CYS A 88 -4.35 -6.16 -9.23
CA CYS A 88 -4.39 -5.35 -10.45
C CYS A 88 -3.03 -4.72 -10.75
N TYR A 89 -2.35 -4.17 -9.75
CA TYR A 89 -1.05 -3.54 -9.92
C TYR A 89 0.03 -4.55 -10.31
N PHE A 90 0.06 -5.73 -9.70
CA PHE A 90 1.02 -6.78 -10.04
C PHE A 90 0.76 -7.35 -11.43
N SER A 91 -0.50 -7.52 -11.80
CA SER A 91 -0.87 -7.91 -13.18
C SER A 91 -0.40 -6.86 -14.18
N ALA A 92 -0.58 -5.58 -13.89
CA ALA A 92 -0.10 -4.51 -14.75
C ALA A 92 1.43 -4.54 -14.93
N ILE A 93 2.20 -4.72 -13.86
CA ILE A 93 3.68 -4.81 -13.92
C ILE A 93 4.16 -5.98 -14.79
N THR A 94 3.41 -7.06 -14.88
CA THR A 94 3.80 -8.22 -15.72
C THR A 94 3.54 -7.99 -17.22
N ILE A 95 2.58 -7.13 -17.56
CA ILE A 95 2.15 -6.89 -18.94
C ILE A 95 2.83 -5.65 -19.54
N MET A 96 3.12 -4.63 -18.73
CA MET A 96 3.66 -3.35 -19.19
C MET A 96 5.00 -2.99 -18.51
N PRO A 97 5.76 -2.03 -19.06
CA PRO A 97 6.96 -1.51 -18.39
C PRO A 97 6.66 -0.99 -16.99
N LEU A 98 7.56 -1.26 -16.04
CA LEU A 98 7.41 -0.84 -14.64
C LEU A 98 7.23 0.68 -14.50
N SER A 99 7.93 1.45 -15.33
CA SER A 99 7.80 2.92 -15.39
C SER A 99 6.39 3.36 -15.77
N THR A 100 5.77 2.71 -16.73
CA THR A 100 4.39 3.00 -17.15
C THR A 100 3.39 2.68 -16.05
N ALA A 101 3.52 1.52 -15.41
CA ALA A 101 2.69 1.14 -14.26
C ALA A 101 2.84 2.14 -13.10
N ALA A 102 4.07 2.60 -12.84
CA ALA A 102 4.33 3.61 -11.81
C ALA A 102 3.70 4.97 -12.15
N ILE A 103 3.83 5.45 -13.38
CA ILE A 103 3.20 6.70 -13.82
C ILE A 103 1.68 6.63 -13.65
N LEU A 104 1.05 5.53 -14.07
CA LEU A 104 -0.39 5.33 -13.89
C LEU A 104 -0.78 5.32 -12.41
N LEU A 105 0.03 4.69 -11.55
CA LEU A 105 -0.19 4.71 -10.11
C LEU A 105 -0.12 6.13 -9.53
N TYR A 106 0.83 6.95 -9.99
CA TYR A 106 0.97 8.33 -9.53
C TYR A 106 -0.13 9.27 -10.03
N THR A 107 -0.97 8.86 -10.98
CA THR A 107 -2.20 9.60 -11.34
C THR A 107 -3.35 9.36 -10.34
N SER A 108 -3.22 8.37 -9.44
CA SER A 108 -4.28 8.04 -8.46
C SER A 108 -4.75 9.21 -7.60
N PRO A 109 -3.90 10.17 -7.14
CA PRO A 109 -4.36 11.32 -6.37
C PRO A 109 -5.37 12.20 -7.14
N ILE A 110 -5.21 12.29 -8.47
CA ILE A 110 -6.14 13.04 -9.34
C ILE A 110 -7.52 12.38 -9.29
N TRP A 111 -7.56 11.06 -9.44
CA TRP A 111 -8.80 10.28 -9.42
C TRP A 111 -9.48 10.32 -8.05
N ILE A 112 -8.69 10.23 -6.97
CA ILE A 112 -9.19 10.34 -5.60
C ILE A 112 -9.83 11.72 -5.39
N MET A 113 -9.18 12.79 -5.85
CA MET A 113 -9.72 14.15 -5.74
C MET A 113 -11.01 14.33 -6.55
N LEU A 114 -11.06 13.81 -7.79
CA LEU A 114 -12.27 13.86 -8.61
C LEU A 114 -13.43 13.10 -7.95
N MET A 115 -13.16 11.90 -7.43
CA MET A 115 -14.16 11.10 -6.71
C MET A 115 -14.61 11.78 -5.42
N SER A 116 -13.71 12.41 -4.67
CA SER A 116 -14.03 13.17 -3.46
C SER A 116 -15.00 14.31 -3.76
N VAL A 117 -14.75 15.07 -4.83
CA VAL A 117 -15.66 16.15 -5.25
C VAL A 117 -17.01 15.61 -5.71
N LEU A 118 -16.99 14.51 -6.48
CA LEU A 118 -18.20 13.96 -7.09
C LEU A 118 -19.13 13.31 -6.05
N PHE A 119 -18.57 12.48 -5.15
CA PHE A 119 -19.35 11.71 -4.18
C PHE A 119 -19.62 12.47 -2.88
N PHE A 120 -18.62 13.20 -2.38
CA PHE A 120 -18.73 13.92 -1.10
C PHE A 120 -19.11 15.39 -1.26
N ARG A 121 -19.26 15.88 -2.50
CA ARG A 121 -19.54 17.30 -2.81
C ARG A 121 -18.61 18.27 -2.08
N GLU A 122 -17.36 17.84 -1.83
CA GLU A 122 -16.38 18.69 -1.18
C GLU A 122 -15.98 19.84 -2.10
N LYS A 123 -15.93 21.05 -1.54
CA LYS A 123 -15.47 22.23 -2.27
C LYS A 123 -13.98 22.08 -2.54
N LEU A 124 -13.58 22.24 -3.81
CA LEU A 124 -12.18 22.37 -4.19
C LEU A 124 -11.56 23.57 -3.48
N ASN A 125 -10.73 23.32 -2.49
CA ASN A 125 -9.98 24.38 -1.85
C ASN A 125 -8.65 24.57 -2.58
N ARG A 126 -8.19 25.83 -2.73
CA ARG A 126 -6.91 26.17 -3.39
C ARG A 126 -5.73 25.38 -2.82
N ILE A 127 -5.75 25.07 -1.52
CA ILE A 127 -4.71 24.28 -0.85
C ILE A 127 -4.65 22.84 -1.41
N LYS A 128 -5.79 22.22 -1.72
CA LYS A 128 -5.85 20.86 -2.32
C LYS A 128 -5.30 20.86 -3.75
N LEU A 129 -5.52 21.94 -4.51
CA LEU A 129 -5.01 22.11 -5.87
C LEU A 129 -3.47 22.32 -5.88
N ILE A 130 -2.95 23.12 -4.96
CA ILE A 130 -1.50 23.36 -4.81
C ILE A 130 -0.80 22.06 -4.41
N ALA A 131 -1.32 21.31 -3.43
CA ALA A 131 -0.77 20.04 -3.01
C ALA A 131 -0.78 18.96 -4.12
N LEU A 132 -1.65 19.10 -5.13
CA LEU A 132 -1.65 18.23 -6.30
C LEU A 132 -0.61 18.63 -7.35
N ALA A 133 -0.32 19.94 -7.47
CA ALA A 133 0.63 20.49 -8.43
C ALA A 133 2.09 20.33 -7.98
N GLU A 134 2.35 20.17 -6.69
CA GLU A 134 3.70 19.96 -6.11
C GLU A 134 4.18 18.50 -6.15
N LYS A 135 3.40 17.56 -6.68
CA LYS A 135 3.77 16.14 -6.85
C LYS A 135 4.07 15.81 -8.31
#